data_b8d5d63b2268383cbac75b33e250ddd4
#
_entry.id   b8d5d63b2268383cbac75b33e250ddd4
#
_cell.length_a   1.000
_cell.length_b   1.000
_cell.length_c   1.000
_cell.angle_alpha   90.00
_cell.angle_beta   90.00
_cell.angle_gamma   90.00
#
_symmetry.space_group_name_H-M   'P 1'
#
loop_
_entity.id
_entity.type
_entity.pdbx_description
1 polymer ?
#
loop_
_entity_poly.entity_id
_entity_poly.type
_entity_poly.pdbx_seq_one_letter_code
_entity_poly.pdbx_strand_id
1 'polypeptide(L)'
;ARLAPARGRVKRVVLLGPSHRVAFHGLSVPSCESYETPFGRIELDHAAIAGLSALPQVVCLDAAHAREHSLEVHLPFLQEVLGEFSLVPLVVGEASAEEVAEVLESVWDGPETLVVVSTDLSHYHDYETAQRLDRATCEAIEAMRFEDLAQQAACGRVPLGGLLCLARRRGMRVTT
;
A
#
# COMPACT_ATOMS: atom_id res chain seq x y z
N ALA A 1 -12.57 -10.87 -7.04
CA ALA A 1 -13.99 -11.14 -6.76
C ALA A 1 -14.57 -10.21 -5.69
N ARG A 2 -13.88 -9.99 -4.54
CA ARG A 2 -14.40 -9.16 -3.43
C ARG A 2 -14.49 -7.66 -3.77
N LEU A 3 -13.66 -7.15 -4.69
CA LEU A 3 -13.67 -5.74 -5.12
C LEU A 3 -14.66 -5.43 -6.24
N ALA A 4 -15.23 -6.44 -6.92
CA ALA A 4 -16.15 -6.20 -8.03
C ALA A 4 -17.34 -5.26 -7.70
N PRO A 5 -17.94 -5.28 -6.50
CA PRO A 5 -18.98 -4.33 -6.11
C PRO A 5 -18.51 -2.87 -6.00
N ALA A 6 -17.20 -2.63 -5.99
CA ALA A 6 -16.61 -1.29 -5.93
C ALA A 6 -16.39 -0.66 -7.31
N ARG A 7 -16.63 -1.43 -8.40
CA ARG A 7 -16.48 -0.94 -9.78
C ARG A 7 -17.30 0.34 -10.01
N GLY A 8 -16.63 1.37 -10.53
CA GLY A 8 -17.23 2.67 -10.79
C GLY A 8 -17.56 3.52 -9.56
N ARG A 9 -17.46 2.96 -8.36
CA ARG A 9 -17.63 3.67 -7.08
C ARG A 9 -16.32 4.22 -6.54
N VAL A 10 -15.25 3.44 -6.63
CA VAL A 10 -13.90 3.89 -6.28
C VAL A 10 -13.42 4.84 -7.37
N LYS A 11 -12.98 6.03 -6.96
CA LYS A 11 -12.45 7.09 -7.81
C LYS A 11 -10.96 7.30 -7.61
N ARG A 12 -10.45 6.98 -6.41
CA ARG A 12 -9.03 7.06 -6.05
C ARG A 12 -8.55 5.75 -5.50
N VAL A 13 -7.38 5.31 -5.93
CA VAL A 13 -6.63 4.20 -5.32
C VAL A 13 -5.35 4.75 -4.71
N VAL A 14 -5.17 4.54 -3.41
CA VAL A 14 -3.91 4.77 -2.71
C VAL A 14 -3.21 3.43 -2.60
N LEU A 15 -2.15 3.25 -3.38
CA LEU A 15 -1.42 1.98 -3.46
C LEU A 15 -0.05 2.10 -2.80
N LEU A 16 0.14 1.33 -1.73
CA LEU A 16 1.41 1.28 -1.01
C LEU A 16 2.14 -0.04 -1.29
N GLY A 17 3.44 0.03 -1.43
CA GLY A 17 4.30 -1.15 -1.55
C GLY A 17 5.68 -0.91 -0.94
N PRO A 18 6.38 -1.98 -0.50
CA PRO A 18 7.72 -1.85 0.05
C PRO A 18 8.74 -1.46 -1.02
N SER A 19 9.78 -0.75 -0.61
CA SER A 19 10.95 -0.49 -1.46
C SER A 19 11.92 -1.67 -1.41
N HIS A 20 12.06 -2.40 -2.52
CA HIS A 20 13.00 -3.53 -2.63
C HIS A 20 14.37 -3.13 -3.20
N ARG A 21 14.47 -1.96 -3.84
CA ARG A 21 15.64 -1.56 -4.65
C ARG A 21 16.40 -0.37 -4.10
N VAL A 22 15.71 0.55 -3.45
CA VAL A 22 16.28 1.81 -3.00
C VAL A 22 16.00 1.97 -1.50
N ALA A 23 17.07 2.12 -0.71
CA ALA A 23 16.95 2.42 0.71
C ALA A 23 16.76 3.93 0.91
N PHE A 24 15.69 4.31 1.63
CA PHE A 24 15.42 5.70 2.02
C PHE A 24 14.49 5.72 3.24
N HIS A 25 14.38 6.85 3.90
CA HIS A 25 13.45 7.06 5.02
C HIS A 25 12.13 7.66 4.54
N GLY A 26 11.02 7.18 5.11
CA GLY A 26 9.68 7.68 4.82
C GLY A 26 9.02 7.01 3.61
N LEU A 27 8.19 7.76 2.93
CA LEU A 27 7.39 7.32 1.78
C LEU A 27 7.78 8.14 0.54
N SER A 28 7.76 7.52 -0.62
CA SER A 28 8.11 8.18 -1.87
C SER A 28 6.91 8.27 -2.81
N VAL A 29 6.75 9.43 -3.43
CA VAL A 29 5.88 9.68 -4.58
C VAL A 29 6.72 9.90 -5.84
N PRO A 30 6.22 9.56 -7.04
CA PRO A 30 6.91 9.83 -8.29
C PRO A 30 6.62 11.24 -8.80
N SER A 31 7.46 11.73 -9.73
CA SER A 31 7.24 12.99 -10.43
C SER A 31 6.48 12.86 -11.77
N CYS A 32 6.23 11.63 -12.23
CA CYS A 32 5.56 11.40 -13.51
C CYS A 32 4.06 11.74 -13.46
N GLU A 33 3.47 11.96 -14.65
CA GLU A 33 2.05 12.30 -14.79
C GLU A 33 1.12 11.08 -14.65
N SER A 34 1.59 9.90 -15.03
CA SER A 34 0.77 8.69 -15.12
C SER A 34 1.61 7.43 -15.14
N TYR A 35 0.96 6.30 -14.89
CA TYR A 35 1.51 4.97 -15.14
C TYR A 35 0.85 4.36 -16.37
N GLU A 36 1.63 3.61 -17.16
CA GLU A 36 1.14 2.86 -18.31
C GLU A 36 1.11 1.36 -18.01
N THR A 37 0.05 0.70 -18.44
CA THR A 37 -0.14 -0.74 -18.31
C THR A 37 -0.62 -1.31 -19.64
N PRO A 38 -0.64 -2.63 -19.84
CA PRO A 38 -1.26 -3.24 -21.03
C PRO A 38 -2.74 -2.88 -21.23
N PHE A 39 -3.44 -2.44 -20.19
CA PHE A 39 -4.85 -2.00 -20.24
C PHE A 39 -5.02 -0.49 -20.42
N GLY A 40 -3.93 0.24 -20.61
CA GLY A 40 -3.94 1.67 -20.84
C GLY A 40 -3.36 2.48 -19.67
N ARG A 41 -3.54 3.78 -19.79
CA ARG A 41 -2.95 4.77 -18.90
C ARG A 41 -3.78 4.93 -17.62
N ILE A 42 -3.09 5.15 -16.49
CA ILE A 42 -3.67 5.51 -15.19
C ILE A 42 -3.10 6.86 -14.79
N GLU A 43 -3.97 7.85 -14.68
CA GLU A 43 -3.59 9.20 -14.25
C GLU A 43 -3.26 9.23 -12.75
N LEU A 44 -2.24 9.97 -12.37
CA LEU A 44 -1.94 10.21 -10.97
C LEU A 44 -2.84 11.31 -10.38
N ASP A 45 -3.18 11.18 -9.11
CA ASP A 45 -3.89 12.23 -8.36
C ASP A 45 -2.90 13.29 -7.88
N HIS A 46 -2.56 14.21 -8.79
CA HIS A 46 -1.58 15.27 -8.52
C HIS A 46 -1.96 16.17 -7.35
N ALA A 47 -3.26 16.41 -7.15
CA ALA A 47 -3.71 17.21 -6.03
C ALA A 47 -3.45 16.53 -4.68
N ALA A 48 -3.74 15.25 -4.59
CA ALA A 48 -3.44 14.45 -3.42
C ALA A 48 -1.92 14.34 -3.19
N ILE A 49 -1.15 14.06 -4.25
CA ILE A 49 0.33 13.95 -4.18
C ILE A 49 0.96 15.28 -3.71
N ALA A 50 0.49 16.41 -4.23
CA ALA A 50 0.96 17.72 -3.80
C ALA A 50 0.67 17.98 -2.31
N GLY A 51 -0.52 17.56 -1.83
CA GLY A 51 -0.86 17.62 -0.40
C GLY A 51 0.07 16.78 0.47
N LEU A 52 0.42 15.58 0.00
CA LEU A 52 1.35 14.68 0.70
C LEU A 52 2.76 15.24 0.80
N SER A 53 3.22 15.97 -0.21
CA SER A 53 4.57 16.57 -0.25
C SER A 53 4.81 17.61 0.85
N ALA A 54 3.78 18.04 1.57
CA ALA A 54 3.91 18.90 2.75
C ALA A 54 4.30 18.12 4.01
N LEU A 55 4.17 16.80 4.02
CA LEU A 55 4.53 15.95 5.15
C LEU A 55 6.03 15.64 5.13
N PRO A 56 6.75 15.81 6.26
CA PRO A 56 8.21 15.68 6.30
C PRO A 56 8.72 14.28 5.96
N GLN A 57 7.90 13.24 6.17
CA GLN A 57 8.22 11.85 5.85
C GLN A 57 7.93 11.49 4.38
N VAL A 58 7.42 12.40 3.55
CA VAL A 58 7.13 12.16 2.13
C VAL A 58 8.13 12.89 1.25
N VAL A 59 8.75 12.15 0.34
CA VAL A 59 9.72 12.69 -0.62
C VAL A 59 9.32 12.36 -2.06
N CYS A 60 9.65 13.23 -3.02
CA CYS A 60 9.57 12.91 -4.44
C CYS A 60 10.88 12.22 -4.84
N LEU A 61 10.84 10.91 -5.15
CA LEU A 61 12.03 10.12 -5.45
C LEU A 61 11.75 9.09 -6.55
N ASP A 62 11.88 9.49 -7.82
CA ASP A 62 11.63 8.63 -8.98
C ASP A 62 12.47 7.35 -9.00
N ALA A 63 13.70 7.42 -8.46
CA ALA A 63 14.56 6.25 -8.38
C ALA A 63 13.96 5.09 -7.57
N ALA A 64 13.10 5.40 -6.57
CA ALA A 64 12.41 4.39 -5.77
C ALA A 64 11.29 3.70 -6.58
N HIS A 65 10.74 4.37 -7.60
CA HIS A 65 9.66 3.83 -8.45
C HIS A 65 10.17 3.14 -9.71
N ALA A 66 11.28 3.63 -10.30
CA ALA A 66 11.72 3.28 -11.66
C ALA A 66 11.97 1.78 -11.91
N ARG A 67 12.36 1.02 -10.89
CA ARG A 67 12.61 -0.43 -10.98
C ARG A 67 11.89 -1.23 -9.90
N GLU A 68 10.92 -0.60 -9.24
CA GLU A 68 10.12 -1.26 -8.19
C GLU A 68 8.90 -1.93 -8.82
N HIS A 69 8.68 -3.18 -8.44
CA HIS A 69 7.57 -3.98 -8.95
C HIS A 69 6.40 -4.10 -7.97
N SER A 70 6.60 -3.75 -6.70
CA SER A 70 5.57 -3.90 -5.65
C SER A 70 4.27 -3.15 -5.94
N LEU A 71 4.32 -2.08 -6.76
CA LEU A 71 3.14 -1.32 -7.14
C LEU A 71 2.59 -1.77 -8.51
N GLU A 72 3.46 -1.84 -9.53
CA GLU A 72 3.02 -2.03 -10.91
C GLU A 72 2.25 -3.34 -11.14
N VAL A 73 2.61 -4.41 -10.44
CA VAL A 73 1.98 -5.73 -10.60
C VAL A 73 0.48 -5.72 -10.26
N HIS A 74 0.03 -4.79 -9.44
CA HIS A 74 -1.38 -4.67 -9.03
C HIS A 74 -2.23 -3.88 -10.02
N LEU A 75 -1.63 -2.97 -10.79
CA LEU A 75 -2.35 -1.97 -11.58
C LEU A 75 -3.27 -2.60 -12.65
N PRO A 76 -2.85 -3.59 -13.44
CA PRO A 76 -3.73 -4.22 -14.41
C PRO A 76 -4.95 -4.88 -13.78
N PHE A 77 -4.78 -5.52 -12.61
CA PHE A 77 -5.89 -6.16 -11.89
C PHE A 77 -6.86 -5.13 -11.30
N LEU A 78 -6.35 -4.00 -10.82
CA LEU A 78 -7.18 -2.91 -10.31
C LEU A 78 -7.98 -2.27 -11.45
N GLN A 79 -7.39 -2.03 -12.63
CA GLN A 79 -8.10 -1.53 -13.81
C GLN A 79 -9.21 -2.48 -14.25
N GLU A 80 -8.92 -3.79 -14.33
CA GLU A 80 -9.92 -4.80 -14.70
C GLU A 80 -11.09 -4.83 -13.72
N VAL A 81 -10.84 -4.73 -12.42
CA VAL A 81 -11.86 -4.90 -11.38
C VAL A 81 -12.62 -3.61 -11.10
N LEU A 82 -11.94 -2.46 -11.05
CA LEU A 82 -12.52 -1.18 -10.63
C LEU A 82 -12.98 -0.31 -11.82
N GLY A 83 -12.34 -0.45 -12.99
CA GLY A 83 -12.47 0.46 -14.11
C GLY A 83 -11.54 1.67 -13.97
N GLU A 84 -12.03 2.86 -14.28
CA GLU A 84 -11.25 4.11 -14.21
C GLU A 84 -11.13 4.64 -12.78
N PHE A 85 -9.92 5.02 -12.40
CA PHE A 85 -9.58 5.66 -11.11
C PHE A 85 -8.31 6.50 -11.26
N SER A 86 -8.12 7.48 -10.37
CA SER A 86 -6.83 8.15 -10.19
C SER A 86 -5.96 7.40 -9.16
N LEU A 87 -4.64 7.43 -9.35
CA LEU A 87 -3.69 6.67 -8.52
C LEU A 87 -2.85 7.61 -7.65
N VAL A 88 -2.69 7.25 -6.38
CA VAL A 88 -1.66 7.78 -5.47
C VAL A 88 -0.69 6.64 -5.16
N PRO A 89 0.42 6.51 -5.89
CA PRO A 89 1.40 5.46 -5.68
C PRO A 89 2.41 5.87 -4.59
N LEU A 90 2.61 5.01 -3.61
CA LEU A 90 3.50 5.24 -2.48
C LEU A 90 4.47 4.06 -2.32
N VAL A 91 5.74 4.26 -2.67
CA VAL A 91 6.80 3.31 -2.30
C VAL A 91 7.24 3.65 -0.88
N VAL A 92 7.24 2.64 0.00
CA VAL A 92 7.52 2.81 1.42
C VAL A 92 8.91 2.27 1.72
N GLY A 93 9.78 3.16 2.21
CA GLY A 93 11.10 2.84 2.73
C GLY A 93 11.08 2.51 4.22
N GLU A 94 12.09 2.94 4.96
CA GLU A 94 12.08 2.86 6.42
C GLU A 94 11.14 3.91 7.00
N ALA A 95 10.08 3.47 7.65
CA ALA A 95 9.11 4.35 8.31
C ALA A 95 8.48 3.63 9.51
N SER A 96 8.02 4.40 10.49
CA SER A 96 7.17 3.88 11.56
C SER A 96 5.73 3.67 11.07
N ALA A 97 4.98 2.87 11.81
CA ALA A 97 3.55 2.67 11.52
C ALA A 97 2.76 3.98 11.64
N GLU A 98 3.17 4.84 12.56
CA GLU A 98 2.58 6.16 12.80
C GLU A 98 2.79 7.11 11.61
N GLU A 99 4.00 7.16 11.05
CA GLU A 99 4.32 7.98 9.87
C GLU A 99 3.51 7.55 8.65
N VAL A 100 3.39 6.23 8.42
CA VAL A 100 2.55 5.69 7.33
C VAL A 100 1.07 5.98 7.60
N ALA A 101 0.60 5.80 8.84
CA ALA A 101 -0.78 6.07 9.21
C ALA A 101 -1.16 7.55 9.01
N GLU A 102 -0.27 8.49 9.33
CA GLU A 102 -0.47 9.94 9.11
C GLU A 102 -0.61 10.26 7.61
N VAL A 103 0.25 9.68 6.78
CA VAL A 103 0.15 9.81 5.31
C VAL A 103 -1.18 9.27 4.81
N LEU A 104 -1.58 8.06 5.24
CA LEU A 104 -2.86 7.48 4.87
C LEU A 104 -4.04 8.33 5.34
N GLU A 105 -3.98 8.88 6.55
CA GLU A 105 -5.04 9.70 7.11
C GLU A 105 -5.28 10.97 6.30
N SER A 106 -4.23 11.55 5.71
CA SER A 106 -4.31 12.76 4.90
C SER A 106 -4.91 12.55 3.51
N VAL A 107 -4.91 11.32 2.97
CA VAL A 107 -5.41 11.01 1.62
C VAL A 107 -6.65 10.13 1.60
N TRP A 108 -6.98 9.49 2.72
CA TRP A 108 -8.15 8.61 2.82
C TRP A 108 -9.37 9.40 3.27
N ASP A 109 -10.00 10.09 2.34
CA ASP A 109 -11.06 11.09 2.55
C ASP A 109 -12.50 10.57 2.35
N GLY A 110 -12.71 9.26 2.25
CA GLY A 110 -14.06 8.72 2.17
C GLY A 110 -14.21 7.39 1.42
N PRO A 111 -15.46 6.99 1.13
CA PRO A 111 -15.78 5.68 0.56
C PRO A 111 -15.38 5.54 -0.93
N GLU A 112 -15.05 6.62 -1.60
CA GLU A 112 -14.56 6.62 -2.99
C GLU A 112 -13.05 6.38 -3.08
N THR A 113 -12.34 6.39 -1.94
CA THR A 113 -10.92 6.09 -1.84
C THR A 113 -10.70 4.66 -1.36
N LEU A 114 -10.00 3.86 -2.16
CA LEU A 114 -9.53 2.52 -1.80
C LEU A 114 -8.06 2.56 -1.45
N VAL A 115 -7.71 2.08 -0.27
CA VAL A 115 -6.32 1.85 0.13
C VAL A 115 -5.96 0.40 -0.17
N VAL A 116 -4.84 0.19 -0.87
CA VAL A 116 -4.28 -1.12 -1.22
C VAL A 116 -2.84 -1.19 -0.72
N VAL A 117 -2.51 -2.26 -0.03
CA VAL A 117 -1.13 -2.54 0.39
C VAL A 117 -0.63 -3.79 -0.32
N SER A 118 0.49 -3.63 -1.03
CA SER A 118 1.21 -4.74 -1.64
C SER A 118 2.07 -5.44 -0.59
N THR A 119 1.88 -6.72 -0.43
CA THR A 119 2.72 -7.56 0.43
C THR A 119 2.63 -9.02 0.04
N ASP A 120 3.76 -9.71 0.08
CA ASP A 120 3.81 -11.17 0.22
C ASP A 120 4.01 -11.50 1.69
N LEU A 121 3.56 -12.68 2.11
CA LEU A 121 3.82 -13.21 3.44
C LEU A 121 5.21 -13.90 3.49
N SER A 122 5.37 -14.98 4.22
CA SER A 122 6.67 -15.63 4.39
C SER A 122 7.27 -16.11 3.06
N HIS A 123 8.60 -16.04 2.93
CA HIS A 123 9.33 -16.45 1.72
C HIS A 123 10.34 -17.56 2.01
N TYR A 124 10.57 -18.43 1.01
CA TYR A 124 11.66 -19.40 0.99
C TYR A 124 11.63 -20.44 2.13
N HIS A 125 10.47 -20.74 2.68
CA HIS A 125 10.26 -21.76 3.70
C HIS A 125 9.64 -23.03 3.09
N ASP A 126 9.80 -24.17 3.76
CA ASP A 126 8.99 -25.34 3.48
C ASP A 126 7.51 -25.06 3.82
N TYR A 127 6.64 -25.92 3.28
CA TYR A 127 5.19 -25.72 3.36
C TYR A 127 4.65 -25.62 4.80
N GLU A 128 5.10 -26.47 5.70
CA GLU A 128 4.63 -26.50 7.10
C GLU A 128 5.09 -25.25 7.86
N THR A 129 6.35 -24.86 7.64
CA THR A 129 6.91 -23.64 8.22
C THR A 129 6.20 -22.40 7.68
N ALA A 130 5.97 -22.31 6.36
CA ALA A 130 5.25 -21.21 5.74
C ALA A 130 3.83 -21.09 6.31
N GLN A 131 3.08 -22.21 6.37
CA GLN A 131 1.73 -22.20 6.95
C GLN A 131 1.69 -21.69 8.39
N ARG A 132 2.64 -22.08 9.21
CA ARG A 132 2.70 -21.68 10.61
C ARG A 132 3.01 -20.17 10.75
N LEU A 133 3.99 -19.69 9.99
CA LEU A 133 4.39 -18.28 9.99
C LEU A 133 3.26 -17.37 9.46
N ASP A 134 2.68 -17.77 8.35
CA ASP A 134 1.62 -16.99 7.70
C ASP A 134 0.35 -16.95 8.55
N ARG A 135 0.02 -18.05 9.23
CA ARG A 135 -1.10 -18.07 10.19
C ARG A 135 -0.87 -17.09 11.34
N ALA A 136 0.32 -17.09 11.94
CA ALA A 136 0.66 -16.15 13.00
C ALA A 136 0.57 -14.69 12.52
N THR A 137 1.03 -14.43 11.29
CA THR A 137 0.92 -13.12 10.65
C THR A 137 -0.55 -12.71 10.43
N CYS A 138 -1.39 -13.62 9.91
CA CYS A 138 -2.83 -13.38 9.75
C CYS A 138 -3.52 -13.10 11.10
N GLU A 139 -3.20 -13.84 12.15
CA GLU A 139 -3.74 -13.62 13.50
C GLU A 139 -3.34 -12.23 14.06
N ALA A 140 -2.10 -11.79 13.82
CA ALA A 140 -1.64 -10.46 14.19
C ALA A 140 -2.40 -9.36 13.41
N ILE A 141 -2.60 -9.57 12.09
CA ILE A 141 -3.35 -8.67 11.21
C ILE A 141 -4.81 -8.55 11.69
N GLU A 142 -5.51 -9.66 11.92
CA GLU A 142 -6.91 -9.67 12.37
C GLU A 142 -7.10 -9.01 13.73
N ALA A 143 -6.12 -9.17 14.61
CA ALA A 143 -6.10 -8.53 15.92
C ALA A 143 -5.56 -7.07 15.87
N MET A 144 -5.18 -6.57 14.68
CA MET A 144 -4.56 -5.25 14.47
C MET A 144 -3.34 -4.99 15.37
N ARG A 145 -2.59 -6.06 15.69
CA ARG A 145 -1.34 -6.00 16.47
C ARG A 145 -0.16 -5.84 15.51
N PHE A 146 -0.04 -4.67 14.89
CA PHE A 146 1.04 -4.40 13.93
C PHE A 146 2.43 -4.44 14.59
N GLU A 147 2.49 -4.25 15.90
CA GLU A 147 3.71 -4.37 16.71
C GLU A 147 4.26 -5.81 16.72
N ASP A 148 3.39 -6.80 16.51
CA ASP A 148 3.75 -8.23 16.51
C ASP A 148 4.20 -8.73 15.11
N LEU A 149 4.12 -7.89 14.08
CA LEU A 149 4.58 -8.25 12.73
C LEU A 149 6.10 -8.40 12.72
N ALA A 150 6.58 -9.64 12.73
CA ALA A 150 8.01 -9.94 12.69
C ALA A 150 8.68 -9.33 11.44
N GLN A 151 9.98 -9.04 11.53
CA GLN A 151 10.70 -8.38 10.43
C GLN A 151 10.67 -9.17 9.12
N GLN A 152 10.59 -10.49 9.19
CA GLN A 152 10.55 -11.39 8.02
C GLN A 152 9.15 -11.96 7.75
N ALA A 153 8.11 -11.50 8.46
CA ALA A 153 6.76 -12.03 8.33
C ALA A 153 6.10 -11.65 7.00
N ALA A 154 6.45 -10.48 6.48
CA ALA A 154 5.87 -9.95 5.25
C ALA A 154 6.79 -8.87 4.65
N CYS A 155 6.97 -8.87 3.33
CA CYS A 155 7.80 -7.85 2.66
C CYS A 155 7.19 -6.45 2.83
N GLY A 156 5.87 -6.33 2.80
CA GLY A 156 5.12 -5.10 3.01
C GLY A 156 4.75 -4.80 4.47
N ARG A 157 5.48 -5.35 5.47
CA ARG A 157 5.14 -5.15 6.89
C ARG A 157 5.06 -3.68 7.32
N VAL A 158 5.90 -2.81 6.75
CA VAL A 158 5.91 -1.38 7.08
C VAL A 158 4.63 -0.69 6.61
N PRO A 159 4.27 -0.72 5.30
CA PRO A 159 3.01 -0.15 4.86
C PRO A 159 1.78 -0.83 5.48
N LEU A 160 1.83 -2.15 5.70
CA LEU A 160 0.77 -2.88 6.37
C LEU A 160 0.59 -2.43 7.82
N GLY A 161 1.69 -2.26 8.56
CA GLY A 161 1.69 -1.74 9.93
C GLY A 161 1.01 -0.37 10.03
N GLY A 162 1.30 0.53 9.09
CA GLY A 162 0.65 1.84 9.03
C GLY A 162 -0.85 1.76 8.75
N LEU A 163 -1.26 0.90 7.81
CA LEU A 163 -2.68 0.68 7.56
C LEU A 163 -3.41 0.10 8.79
N LEU A 164 -2.81 -0.87 9.48
CA LEU A 164 -3.38 -1.45 10.70
C LEU A 164 -3.43 -0.44 11.85
N CYS A 165 -2.41 0.41 11.99
CA CYS A 165 -2.38 1.50 12.97
C CYS A 165 -3.58 2.45 12.74
N LEU A 166 -3.80 2.90 11.51
CA LEU A 166 -4.93 3.76 11.17
C LEU A 166 -6.27 3.04 11.33
N ALA A 167 -6.37 1.79 10.87
CA ALA A 167 -7.57 0.97 11.00
C ALA A 167 -7.99 0.82 12.49
N ARG A 168 -7.03 0.59 13.38
CA ARG A 168 -7.24 0.52 14.83
C ARG A 168 -7.76 1.84 15.39
N ARG A 169 -7.16 2.97 14.98
CA ARG A 169 -7.62 4.32 15.40
C ARG A 169 -9.06 4.60 14.94
N ARG A 170 -9.45 4.10 13.76
CA ARG A 170 -10.79 4.28 13.17
C ARG A 170 -11.80 3.21 13.61
N GLY A 171 -11.44 2.28 14.50
CA GLY A 171 -12.32 1.20 14.97
C GLY A 171 -12.78 0.27 13.85
N MET A 172 -11.97 0.09 12.81
CA MET A 172 -12.26 -0.79 11.68
C MET A 172 -12.13 -2.26 12.09
N ARG A 173 -12.65 -3.17 11.27
CA ARG A 173 -12.48 -4.63 11.42
C ARG A 173 -11.65 -5.16 10.28
N VAL A 174 -10.80 -6.14 10.59
CA VAL A 174 -9.97 -6.84 9.62
C VAL A 174 -10.36 -8.31 9.59
N THR A 175 -10.36 -8.89 8.40
CA THR A 175 -10.57 -10.33 8.17
C THR A 175 -9.58 -10.82 7.13
N THR A 176 -9.00 -11.99 7.32
CA THR A 176 -8.13 -12.69 6.38
C THR A 176 -8.83 -13.87 5.71
#